data_5d2b0e1fb04c9bf71e6aacf7a13ad896
#
_entry.id   5d2b0e1fb04c9bf71e6aacf7a13ad896
#
_cell.length_a   1.000
_cell.length_b   1.000
_cell.length_c   1.000
_cell.angle_alpha   90.00
_cell.angle_beta   90.00
_cell.angle_gamma   90.00
#
_symmetry.space_group_name_H-M   'P 1'
#
loop_
_entity.id
_entity.type
_entity.pdbx_description
1 polymer ?
#
loop_
_entity_poly.entity_id
_entity_poly.type
_entity_poly.pdbx_seq_one_letter_code
_entity_poly.pdbx_strand_id
1 'polypeptide(L)'
;MAVVQLDAQGEIESTWSTLVNPHLAFIPHYDIHKITPADVAGAPSIDEALDLLAPRVAGRTLAAHNYAFDQRMVNAAAARAGHRLRLPDGICTVELARQHLPGPFKLGVLCRRLGIDLSDAHNASADALAGAHLLRYLLGLEPDRTLPVLDWLARLAESAQAPNNRLSASQTAA
;
A
#
# COMPACT_ATOMS: atom_id res chain seq x y z
N MET A 1 3.50 8.94 6.94
CA MET A 1 2.50 7.94 6.50
C MET A 1 1.42 8.63 5.69
N ALA A 2 0.84 7.95 4.70
CA ALA A 2 -0.31 8.48 3.96
C ALA A 2 -1.26 7.34 3.55
N VAL A 3 -2.54 7.66 3.42
CA VAL A 3 -3.60 6.76 2.94
C VAL A 3 -4.51 7.54 1.99
N VAL A 4 -4.79 6.94 0.84
CA VAL A 4 -5.84 7.37 -0.07
C VAL A 4 -6.92 6.29 -0.05
N GLN A 5 -8.14 6.67 0.26
CA GLN A 5 -9.28 5.75 0.28
C GLN A 5 -10.03 5.87 -1.04
N LEU A 6 -10.31 4.73 -1.64
CA LEU A 6 -11.14 4.62 -2.84
C LEU A 6 -12.50 4.02 -2.48
N ASP A 7 -13.54 4.49 -3.13
CA ASP A 7 -14.87 3.88 -3.06
C ASP A 7 -14.98 2.62 -3.93
N ALA A 8 -16.17 2.03 -3.98
CA ALA A 8 -16.45 0.82 -4.74
C ALA A 8 -16.31 1.02 -6.27
N GLN A 9 -16.37 2.24 -6.75
CA GLN A 9 -16.18 2.63 -8.15
C GLN A 9 -14.72 2.96 -8.47
N GLY A 10 -13.86 2.94 -7.43
CA GLY A 10 -12.46 3.32 -7.52
C GLY A 10 -12.23 4.84 -7.48
N GLU A 11 -13.24 5.65 -7.17
CA GLU A 11 -13.06 7.09 -7.02
C GLU A 11 -12.44 7.44 -5.67
N ILE A 12 -11.70 8.56 -5.62
CA ILE A 12 -11.04 8.99 -4.38
C ILE A 12 -12.10 9.52 -3.41
N GLU A 13 -12.31 8.78 -2.33
CA GLU A 13 -13.24 9.12 -1.25
C GLU A 13 -12.60 10.06 -0.23
N SER A 14 -11.37 9.79 0.15
CA SER A 14 -10.63 10.62 1.10
C SER A 14 -9.12 10.44 0.98
N THR A 15 -8.40 11.43 1.51
CA THR A 15 -6.94 11.38 1.67
C THR A 15 -6.56 11.74 3.09
N TRP A 16 -5.55 11.09 3.62
CA TRP A 16 -5.00 11.38 4.93
C TRP A 16 -3.49 11.20 4.91
N SER A 17 -2.79 12.06 5.64
CA SER A 17 -1.36 11.90 5.88
C SER A 17 -0.93 12.46 7.21
N THR A 18 0.17 11.94 7.73
CA THR A 18 0.85 12.47 8.90
C THR A 18 2.35 12.21 8.81
N LEU A 19 3.14 13.13 9.35
CA LEU A 19 4.50 12.82 9.76
C LEU A 19 4.45 11.98 11.04
N VAL A 20 5.58 11.39 11.40
CA VAL A 20 5.73 10.64 12.65
C VAL A 20 7.00 11.13 13.32
N ASN A 21 6.91 11.50 14.59
CA ASN A 21 8.08 11.87 15.38
C ASN A 21 8.82 10.60 15.84
N PRO A 22 10.03 10.34 15.35
CA PRO A 22 10.82 9.19 15.79
C PRO A 22 11.54 9.43 17.12
N HIS A 23 11.40 10.63 17.70
CA HIS A 23 12.15 11.08 18.90
C HIS A 23 13.67 10.97 18.74
N LEU A 24 14.19 11.22 17.55
CA LEU A 24 15.61 11.18 17.23
C LEU A 24 16.16 12.60 17.03
N ALA A 25 17.37 12.84 17.53
CA ALA A 25 18.10 14.09 17.28
C ALA A 25 18.54 14.25 15.82
N PHE A 26 18.62 13.16 15.08
CA PHE A 26 18.96 13.12 13.66
C PHE A 26 18.04 12.14 12.94
N ILE A 27 17.48 12.55 11.80
CA ILE A 27 16.65 11.71 10.94
C ILE A 27 17.50 11.23 9.75
N PRO A 28 17.73 9.92 9.61
CA PRO A 28 18.53 9.37 8.50
C PRO A 28 17.85 9.63 7.14
N HIS A 29 18.64 9.64 6.06
CA HIS A 29 18.16 9.74 4.68
C HIS A 29 17.49 11.07 4.31
N TYR A 30 17.94 12.17 4.92
CA TYR A 30 17.47 13.51 4.59
C TYR A 30 17.58 13.85 3.09
N ASP A 31 18.63 13.35 2.42
CA ASP A 31 18.83 13.50 0.98
C ASP A 31 17.66 12.97 0.13
N ILE A 32 16.90 12.01 0.67
CA ILE A 32 15.73 11.40 0.01
C ILE A 32 14.45 12.15 0.34
N HIS A 33 14.07 12.22 1.63
CA HIS A 33 12.75 12.67 2.06
C HIS A 33 12.70 14.13 2.54
N LYS A 34 13.85 14.80 2.69
CA LYS A 34 13.99 16.20 3.12
C LYS A 34 13.38 16.56 4.49
N ILE A 35 13.03 15.56 5.31
CA ILE A 35 12.41 15.77 6.63
C ILE A 35 13.50 16.01 7.66
N THR A 36 13.36 17.09 8.42
CA THR A 36 14.26 17.48 9.52
C THR A 36 13.63 17.15 10.87
N PRO A 37 14.41 17.10 11.98
CA PRO A 37 13.85 16.98 13.32
C PRO A 37 12.84 18.09 13.67
N ALA A 38 13.01 19.30 13.13
CA ALA A 38 12.08 20.40 13.34
C ALA A 38 10.71 20.13 12.70
N ASP A 39 10.68 19.50 11.52
CA ASP A 39 9.44 19.19 10.81
C ASP A 39 8.58 18.17 11.56
N VAL A 40 9.19 17.29 12.34
CA VAL A 40 8.49 16.25 13.10
C VAL A 40 8.30 16.57 14.58
N ALA A 41 8.78 17.71 15.07
CA ALA A 41 8.75 18.03 16.49
C ALA A 41 7.33 18.05 17.07
N GLY A 42 6.33 18.51 16.29
CA GLY A 42 4.90 18.50 16.65
C GLY A 42 4.11 17.33 16.07
N ALA A 43 4.76 16.39 15.40
CA ALA A 43 4.10 15.22 14.83
C ALA A 43 3.82 14.14 15.89
N PRO A 44 2.78 13.32 15.71
CA PRO A 44 2.48 12.22 16.62
C PRO A 44 3.65 11.24 16.74
N SER A 45 3.75 10.59 17.89
CA SER A 45 4.58 9.41 18.08
C SER A 45 4.13 8.26 17.18
N ILE A 46 4.91 7.19 17.10
CA ILE A 46 4.53 6.02 16.28
C ILE A 46 3.23 5.38 16.78
N ASP A 47 3.00 5.33 18.09
CA ASP A 47 1.80 4.75 18.70
C ASP A 47 0.55 5.56 18.34
N GLU A 48 0.60 6.88 18.54
CA GLU A 48 -0.47 7.79 18.15
C GLU A 48 -0.74 7.76 16.63
N ALA A 49 0.31 7.66 15.81
CA ALA A 49 0.15 7.56 14.36
C ALA A 49 -0.51 6.22 13.95
N LEU A 50 -0.25 5.13 14.67
CA LEU A 50 -0.90 3.83 14.46
C LEU A 50 -2.37 3.86 14.91
N ASP A 51 -2.70 4.55 16.01
CA ASP A 51 -4.09 4.79 16.43
C ASP A 51 -4.87 5.58 15.37
N LEU A 52 -4.22 6.56 14.74
CA LEU A 52 -4.81 7.32 13.64
C LEU A 52 -4.95 6.49 12.36
N LEU A 53 -4.01 5.60 12.08
CA LEU A 53 -4.03 4.74 10.88
C LEU A 53 -5.10 3.64 10.99
N ALA A 54 -5.23 3.01 12.15
CA ALA A 54 -6.06 1.83 12.34
C ALA A 54 -7.50 1.96 11.82
N PRO A 55 -8.27 3.01 12.15
CA PRO A 55 -9.63 3.16 11.65
C PRO A 55 -9.70 3.40 10.14
N ARG A 56 -8.63 3.92 9.52
CA ARG A 56 -8.57 4.21 8.09
C ARG A 56 -8.35 2.97 7.22
N VAL A 57 -7.75 1.94 7.81
CA VAL A 57 -7.45 0.67 7.11
C VAL A 57 -8.39 -0.47 7.52
N ALA A 58 -9.16 -0.30 8.59
CA ALA A 58 -10.05 -1.32 9.11
C ALA A 58 -11.13 -1.70 8.08
N GLY A 59 -11.26 -3.02 7.81
CA GLY A 59 -12.27 -3.56 6.91
C GLY A 59 -12.09 -3.20 5.43
N ARG A 60 -10.92 -2.65 5.05
CA ARG A 60 -10.61 -2.29 3.67
C ARG A 60 -9.56 -3.22 3.08
N THR A 61 -9.65 -3.47 1.79
CA THR A 61 -8.55 -4.07 1.04
C THR A 61 -7.46 -3.03 0.86
N LEU A 62 -6.23 -3.41 1.20
CA LEU A 62 -5.09 -2.52 1.14
C LEU A 62 -4.33 -2.71 -0.17
N ALA A 63 -3.79 -1.63 -0.69
CA ALA A 63 -2.94 -1.64 -1.88
C ALA A 63 -1.76 -0.70 -1.70
N ALA A 64 -0.60 -1.07 -2.23
CA ALA A 64 0.54 -0.17 -2.33
C ALA A 64 1.48 -0.57 -3.47
N HIS A 65 2.37 0.35 -3.83
CA HIS A 65 3.43 0.07 -4.78
C HIS A 65 4.61 -0.62 -4.08
N ASN A 66 4.73 -1.95 -4.22
CA ASN A 66 5.56 -2.85 -3.43
C ASN A 66 4.98 -3.08 -2.00
N TYR A 67 3.72 -3.50 -1.96
CA TYR A 67 2.91 -3.63 -0.75
C TYR A 67 3.60 -4.39 0.41
N ALA A 68 4.35 -5.44 0.11
CA ALA A 68 5.07 -6.21 1.13
C ALA A 68 6.07 -5.36 1.95
N PHE A 69 6.59 -4.28 1.38
CA PHE A 69 7.45 -3.34 2.11
C PHE A 69 6.64 -2.56 3.15
N ASP A 70 5.51 -1.96 2.73
CA ASP A 70 4.65 -1.17 3.63
C ASP A 70 4.07 -2.03 4.74
N GLN A 71 3.55 -3.22 4.40
CA GLN A 71 3.05 -4.20 5.37
C GLN A 71 4.10 -4.54 6.41
N ARG A 72 5.31 -4.89 5.99
CA ARG A 72 6.40 -5.23 6.90
C ARG A 72 6.80 -4.06 7.80
N MET A 73 6.89 -2.84 7.25
CA MET A 73 7.28 -1.66 8.02
C MET A 73 6.24 -1.30 9.07
N VAL A 74 4.96 -1.26 8.71
CA VAL A 74 3.88 -0.95 9.65
C VAL A 74 3.74 -2.04 10.72
N ASN A 75 3.76 -3.32 10.32
CA ASN A 75 3.64 -4.43 11.27
C ASN A 75 4.84 -4.50 12.24
N ALA A 76 6.04 -4.20 11.77
CA ALA A 76 7.22 -4.12 12.64
C ALA A 76 7.17 -2.92 13.59
N ALA A 77 6.68 -1.77 13.13
CA ALA A 77 6.48 -0.60 13.97
C ALA A 77 5.43 -0.87 15.05
N ALA A 78 4.29 -1.44 14.68
CA ALA A 78 3.23 -1.84 15.60
C ALA A 78 3.72 -2.86 16.65
N ALA A 79 4.51 -3.85 16.22
CA ALA A 79 5.08 -4.85 17.15
C ALA A 79 6.02 -4.21 18.17
N ARG A 80 6.88 -3.27 17.74
CA ARG A 80 7.80 -2.56 18.67
C ARG A 80 7.06 -1.65 19.65
N ALA A 81 5.97 -1.01 19.20
CA ALA A 81 5.13 -0.16 20.04
C ALA A 81 4.16 -0.94 20.95
N GLY A 82 4.06 -2.28 20.81
CA GLY A 82 3.05 -3.08 21.51
C GLY A 82 1.63 -2.86 20.99
N HIS A 83 1.48 -2.22 19.83
CA HIS A 83 0.20 -1.88 19.22
C HIS A 83 -0.44 -3.09 18.54
N ARG A 84 -1.79 -3.16 18.55
CA ARG A 84 -2.55 -4.32 18.02
C ARG A 84 -2.71 -4.32 16.51
N LEU A 85 -2.48 -3.19 15.83
CA LEU A 85 -2.63 -3.11 14.39
C LEU A 85 -1.76 -4.16 13.69
N ARG A 86 -2.37 -4.87 12.75
CA ARG A 86 -1.69 -5.75 11.79
C ARG A 86 -2.32 -5.53 10.43
N LEU A 87 -1.50 -5.11 9.48
CA LEU A 87 -1.94 -5.02 8.09
C LEU A 87 -2.05 -6.44 7.52
N PRO A 88 -3.20 -6.82 6.94
CA PRO A 88 -3.38 -8.09 6.26
C PRO A 88 -2.59 -8.11 4.93
N ASP A 89 -2.68 -9.21 4.19
CA ASP A 89 -2.23 -9.25 2.81
C ASP A 89 -3.04 -8.28 1.96
N GLY A 90 -2.42 -7.76 0.90
CA GLY A 90 -3.00 -6.71 0.08
C GLY A 90 -2.49 -6.75 -1.35
N ILE A 91 -2.91 -5.78 -2.15
CA ILE A 91 -2.60 -5.67 -3.56
C ILE A 91 -1.25 -5.00 -3.75
N CYS A 92 -0.38 -5.64 -4.50
CA CYS A 92 0.88 -5.05 -4.95
C CYS A 92 0.74 -4.51 -6.37
N THR A 93 0.74 -3.20 -6.56
CA THR A 93 0.64 -2.62 -7.91
C THR A 93 1.86 -2.90 -8.79
N VAL A 94 3.01 -3.26 -8.21
CA VAL A 94 4.18 -3.77 -8.99
C VAL A 94 3.84 -5.10 -9.64
N GLU A 95 3.26 -6.03 -8.88
CA GLU A 95 2.89 -7.34 -9.39
C GLU A 95 1.77 -7.25 -10.42
N LEU A 96 0.78 -6.40 -10.16
CA LEU A 96 -0.29 -6.15 -11.10
C LEU A 96 0.23 -5.50 -12.39
N ALA A 97 1.12 -4.51 -12.29
CA ALA A 97 1.73 -3.88 -13.45
C ALA A 97 2.55 -4.85 -14.32
N ARG A 98 3.23 -5.82 -13.70
CA ARG A 98 3.98 -6.86 -14.44
C ARG A 98 3.11 -7.71 -15.36
N GLN A 99 1.83 -7.84 -15.07
CA GLN A 99 0.89 -8.62 -15.88
C GLN A 99 0.44 -7.86 -17.13
N HIS A 100 0.49 -6.53 -17.11
CA HIS A 100 -0.12 -5.68 -18.12
C HIS A 100 0.85 -4.72 -18.82
N LEU A 101 2.00 -4.44 -18.25
CA LEU A 101 2.92 -3.41 -18.75
C LEU A 101 4.35 -3.94 -18.88
N PRO A 102 5.15 -3.40 -19.81
CA PRO A 102 6.58 -3.66 -19.84
C PRO A 102 7.31 -2.92 -18.72
N GLY A 103 8.39 -3.52 -18.18
CA GLY A 103 9.26 -2.87 -17.19
C GLY A 103 9.99 -1.60 -17.72
N PRO A 104 10.69 -0.89 -16.87
CA PRO A 104 10.82 -1.07 -15.43
C PRO A 104 9.59 -0.63 -14.63
N PHE A 105 9.40 -1.22 -13.44
CA PHE A 105 8.18 -1.08 -12.63
C PHE A 105 8.33 -0.12 -11.42
N LYS A 106 9.27 0.80 -11.45
CA LYS A 106 9.37 1.88 -10.44
C LYS A 106 8.18 2.81 -10.56
N LEU A 107 7.56 3.23 -9.44
CA LEU A 107 6.38 4.10 -9.43
C LEU A 107 6.55 5.31 -10.35
N GLY A 108 7.61 6.10 -10.16
CA GLY A 108 7.86 7.28 -10.99
C GLY A 108 8.08 7.00 -12.48
N VAL A 109 8.49 5.77 -12.86
CA VAL A 109 8.59 5.39 -14.28
C VAL A 109 7.21 5.09 -14.84
N LEU A 110 6.40 4.33 -14.11
CA LEU A 110 5.03 4.02 -14.52
C LEU A 110 4.19 5.30 -14.59
N CYS A 111 4.27 6.17 -13.60
CA CYS A 111 3.56 7.44 -13.57
C CYS A 111 3.89 8.29 -14.81
N ARG A 112 5.17 8.49 -15.14
CA ARG A 112 5.56 9.24 -16.35
C ARG A 112 5.02 8.63 -17.64
N ARG A 113 5.02 7.29 -17.74
CA ARG A 113 4.50 6.60 -18.94
C ARG A 113 2.99 6.76 -19.11
N LEU A 114 2.27 6.81 -18.00
CA LEU A 114 0.81 6.81 -17.95
C LEU A 114 0.22 8.22 -17.78
N GLY A 115 1.07 9.25 -17.72
CA GLY A 115 0.61 10.63 -17.49
C GLY A 115 0.04 10.87 -16.09
N ILE A 116 0.42 10.03 -15.12
CA ILE A 116 0.04 10.20 -13.71
C ILE A 116 0.99 11.21 -13.07
N ASP A 117 0.43 12.24 -12.42
CA ASP A 117 1.22 13.24 -11.72
C ASP A 117 1.92 12.65 -10.49
N LEU A 118 3.23 12.85 -10.42
CA LEU A 118 4.09 12.54 -9.28
C LEU A 118 5.22 13.57 -9.24
N SER A 119 4.86 14.85 -9.18
CA SER A 119 5.80 15.97 -9.17
C SER A 119 6.59 16.07 -7.86
N ASP A 120 6.03 15.58 -6.74
CA ASP A 120 6.64 15.59 -5.40
C ASP A 120 6.95 14.15 -4.93
N ALA A 121 7.77 13.44 -5.71
CA ALA A 121 8.20 12.08 -5.37
C ALA A 121 8.95 12.05 -4.02
N HIS A 122 8.79 10.96 -3.26
CA HIS A 122 9.27 10.75 -1.89
C HIS A 122 8.50 11.51 -0.81
N ASN A 123 7.42 12.19 -1.18
CA ASN A 123 6.39 12.64 -0.27
C ASN A 123 5.32 11.54 -0.17
N ALA A 124 5.07 11.03 1.04
CA ALA A 124 4.16 9.91 1.23
C ALA A 124 2.75 10.16 0.68
N SER A 125 2.26 11.41 0.74
CA SER A 125 0.95 11.77 0.18
C SER A 125 0.92 11.72 -1.33
N ALA A 126 1.96 12.25 -1.99
CA ALA A 126 2.08 12.23 -3.44
C ALA A 126 2.26 10.79 -3.95
N ASP A 127 3.11 10.00 -3.29
CA ASP A 127 3.32 8.59 -3.64
C ASP A 127 2.04 7.75 -3.45
N ALA A 128 1.28 7.97 -2.36
CA ALA A 128 0.01 7.28 -2.13
C ALA A 128 -1.05 7.66 -3.17
N LEU A 129 -1.15 8.94 -3.53
CA LEU A 129 -2.08 9.43 -4.54
C LEU A 129 -1.74 8.86 -5.93
N ALA A 130 -0.46 8.91 -6.31
CA ALA A 130 0.01 8.33 -7.56
C ALA A 130 -0.20 6.80 -7.60
N GLY A 131 0.00 6.12 -6.46
CA GLY A 131 -0.30 4.70 -6.29
C GLY A 131 -1.78 4.37 -6.48
N ALA A 132 -2.67 5.23 -5.98
CA ALA A 132 -4.12 5.10 -6.17
C ALA A 132 -4.51 5.28 -7.63
N HIS A 133 -4.00 6.31 -8.32
CA HIS A 133 -4.23 6.50 -9.76
C HIS A 133 -3.67 5.35 -10.61
N LEU A 134 -2.48 4.85 -10.25
CA LEU A 134 -1.90 3.68 -10.92
C LEU A 134 -2.77 2.44 -10.74
N LEU A 135 -3.28 2.19 -9.53
CA LEU A 135 -4.20 1.08 -9.26
C LEU A 135 -5.46 1.19 -10.13
N ARG A 136 -6.09 2.37 -10.16
CA ARG A 136 -7.27 2.63 -11.00
C ARG A 136 -7.01 2.34 -12.48
N TYR A 137 -5.86 2.81 -12.98
CA TYR A 137 -5.44 2.54 -14.36
C TYR A 137 -5.29 1.05 -14.63
N LEU A 138 -4.57 0.34 -13.76
CA LEU A 138 -4.31 -1.10 -13.92
C LEU A 138 -5.59 -1.93 -13.86
N LEU A 139 -6.57 -1.52 -13.04
CA LEU A 139 -7.88 -2.18 -12.99
C LEU A 139 -8.71 -1.92 -14.25
N GLY A 140 -8.53 -0.81 -14.95
CA GLY A 140 -9.21 -0.48 -16.20
C GLY A 140 -8.62 -1.14 -17.45
N LEU A 141 -7.42 -1.71 -17.38
CA LEU A 141 -6.75 -2.41 -18.49
C LEU A 141 -7.32 -3.80 -18.80
N GLU A 142 -8.25 -4.32 -18.03
CA GLU A 142 -8.92 -5.59 -18.27
C GLU A 142 -10.26 -5.32 -19.02
N PRO A 143 -10.30 -5.43 -20.35
CA PRO A 143 -11.45 -5.00 -21.16
C PRO A 143 -12.75 -5.77 -20.87
N ASP A 144 -12.67 -6.98 -20.32
CA ASP A 144 -13.83 -7.78 -19.94
C ASP A 144 -14.28 -7.58 -18.48
N ARG A 145 -13.62 -6.68 -17.77
CA ARG A 145 -13.89 -6.42 -16.36
C ARG A 145 -14.38 -4.98 -16.14
N THR A 146 -15.57 -4.69 -16.57
CA THR A 146 -16.44 -3.71 -15.91
C THR A 146 -16.88 -4.24 -14.54
N LEU A 147 -16.01 -5.01 -13.88
CA LEU A 147 -16.30 -5.48 -12.54
C LEU A 147 -16.13 -4.30 -11.59
N PRO A 148 -17.14 -4.05 -10.73
CA PRO A 148 -16.91 -3.19 -9.58
C PRO A 148 -15.66 -3.66 -8.85
N VAL A 149 -14.86 -2.72 -8.36
CA VAL A 149 -13.65 -3.01 -7.55
C VAL A 149 -13.95 -4.06 -6.48
N LEU A 150 -15.18 -4.06 -5.93
CA LEU A 150 -15.65 -5.03 -4.94
C LEU A 150 -15.69 -6.48 -5.44
N ASP A 151 -16.08 -6.75 -6.68
CA ASP A 151 -16.14 -8.12 -7.22
C ASP A 151 -14.73 -8.69 -7.43
N TRP A 152 -13.80 -7.85 -7.87
CA TRP A 152 -12.41 -8.25 -8.02
C TRP A 152 -11.75 -8.49 -6.64
N LEU A 153 -12.03 -7.64 -5.65
CA LEU A 153 -11.58 -7.78 -4.27
C LEU A 153 -12.17 -9.03 -3.60
N ALA A 154 -13.44 -9.36 -3.85
CA ALA A 154 -14.08 -10.59 -3.37
C ALA A 154 -13.36 -11.83 -3.92
N ARG A 155 -13.02 -11.86 -5.20
CA ARG A 155 -12.27 -12.96 -5.82
C ARG A 155 -10.84 -13.11 -5.29
N LEU A 156 -10.16 -12.00 -4.95
CA LEU A 156 -8.87 -12.06 -4.27
C LEU A 156 -9.00 -12.66 -2.87
N ALA A 157 -10.03 -12.25 -2.11
CA ALA A 157 -10.29 -12.81 -0.80
C ALA A 157 -10.62 -14.31 -0.86
N GLU A 158 -11.39 -14.74 -1.85
CA GLU A 158 -11.69 -16.15 -2.11
C GLU A 158 -10.44 -16.95 -2.50
N SER A 159 -9.57 -16.38 -3.34
CA SER A 159 -8.32 -17.04 -3.73
C SER A 159 -7.30 -17.14 -2.59
N ALA A 160 -7.31 -16.17 -1.67
CA ALA A 160 -6.48 -16.21 -0.47
C ALA A 160 -7.01 -17.17 0.61
N GLN A 161 -8.32 -17.50 0.58
CA GLN A 161 -8.96 -18.45 1.48
C GLN A 161 -9.02 -19.87 0.93
N ALA A 162 -8.63 -20.09 -0.33
CA ALA A 162 -8.55 -21.45 -0.88
C ALA A 162 -7.51 -22.27 -0.11
N PRO A 163 -7.88 -23.37 0.56
CA PRO A 163 -6.94 -24.18 1.32
C PRO A 163 -5.85 -24.69 0.38
N ASN A 164 -4.60 -24.61 0.84
CA ASN A 164 -3.41 -25.03 0.12
C ASN A 164 -3.42 -26.58 -0.05
N ASN A 165 -4.24 -27.09 -0.97
CA ASN A 165 -4.50 -28.51 -1.21
C ASN A 165 -3.43 -29.17 -2.10
N ARG A 166 -2.16 -28.69 -2.02
CA ARG A 166 -1.03 -29.24 -2.79
C ARG A 166 0.00 -30.00 -1.94
N LEU A 167 -0.41 -30.56 -0.81
CA LEU A 167 0.48 -31.44 -0.03
C LEU A 167 -0.28 -32.69 0.46
N SER A 168 -0.71 -33.56 -0.46
CA SER A 168 -1.03 -34.95 -0.12
C SER A 168 -1.22 -35.82 -1.37
N ALA A 169 -0.19 -35.91 -2.20
CA ALA A 169 -0.15 -36.95 -3.27
C ALA A 169 1.28 -37.41 -3.50
N SER A 170 1.95 -37.88 -2.44
CA SER A 170 3.17 -38.68 -2.60
C SER A 170 3.56 -39.34 -1.28
N GLN A 171 2.73 -40.26 -0.80
CA GLN A 171 3.17 -41.35 0.10
C GLN A 171 2.09 -42.45 0.10
N THR A 172 2.05 -43.26 -0.97
CA THR A 172 1.58 -44.65 -0.89
C THR A 172 2.03 -45.38 -2.15
N ALA A 173 3.25 -45.86 -2.15
CA ALA A 173 3.69 -47.00 -2.98
C ALA A 173 5.05 -47.46 -2.47
N ALA A 174 5.06 -48.39 -1.55
CA ALA A 174 6.02 -49.50 -1.40
C ALA A 174 5.50 -50.46 -0.36
#